data_ac97d783bb08a6d6a6114d040962d0c4
#
_entry.id   ac97d783bb08a6d6a6114d040962d0c4
#
_cell.length_a   1.000
_cell.length_b   1.000
_cell.length_c   1.000
_cell.angle_alpha   90.00
_cell.angle_beta   90.00
_cell.angle_gamma   90.00
#
_symmetry.space_group_name_H-M   'P 1'
#
loop_
_entity.id
_entity.type
_entity.pdbx_description
1 polymer ?
#
loop_
_entity_poly.entity_id
_entity_poly.type
_entity_poly.pdbx_seq_one_letter_code
_entity_poly.pdbx_strand_id
1 'polypeptide(L)'
;MDQEQKKQQLKHLSKEQFEVTQHGATDYPFKGKYDDFYQKGIYVDIVSKEPLSSSEDKYDAGCGWPSFTKPIQKLVYHRDQSHNMERTEVKSPEADSHLGHVFTDGPVDQGGLRYCINSSALKFIPFDQLEKEGYGEYRKLFK
;
A
#
# COMPACT_ATOMS: atom_id res chain seq x y z
N MET A 1 4.50 -4.23 15.74
CA MET A 1 5.46 -5.36 15.56
C MET A 1 6.78 -4.99 16.22
N ASP A 2 7.43 -5.92 16.88
CA ASP A 2 8.69 -5.61 17.54
C ASP A 2 9.86 -5.68 16.53
N GLN A 3 11.04 -5.20 16.98
CA GLN A 3 12.20 -5.09 16.09
C GLN A 3 12.72 -6.45 15.63
N GLU A 4 12.65 -7.45 16.48
CA GLU A 4 13.09 -8.80 16.11
C GLU A 4 12.18 -9.43 15.07
N GLN A 5 10.88 -9.29 15.22
CA GLN A 5 9.91 -9.75 14.23
C GLN A 5 10.13 -9.05 12.90
N LYS A 6 10.32 -7.73 12.91
CA LYS A 6 10.58 -6.95 11.70
C LYS A 6 11.86 -7.42 11.02
N LYS A 7 12.92 -7.64 11.77
CA LYS A 7 14.20 -8.12 11.24
C LYS A 7 14.04 -9.46 10.52
N GLN A 8 13.28 -10.37 11.11
CA GLN A 8 13.03 -11.67 10.49
C GLN A 8 12.24 -11.54 9.20
N GLN A 9 11.22 -10.68 9.17
CA GLN A 9 10.43 -10.46 7.97
C GLN A 9 11.25 -9.81 6.85
N LEU A 10 12.13 -8.89 7.19
CA LEU A 10 12.97 -8.21 6.20
C LEU A 10 13.87 -9.18 5.43
N LYS A 11 14.26 -10.29 6.04
CA LYS A 11 15.10 -11.29 5.39
C LYS A 11 14.40 -12.00 4.22
N HIS A 12 13.08 -11.95 4.16
CA HIS A 12 12.30 -12.63 3.13
C HIS A 12 11.95 -11.71 1.95
N LEU A 13 12.33 -10.44 2.01
CA LEU A 13 12.01 -9.48 0.97
C LEU A 13 12.97 -9.58 -0.22
N SER A 14 12.46 -9.29 -1.42
CA SER A 14 13.31 -9.06 -2.57
C SER A 14 14.06 -7.75 -2.37
N LYS A 15 15.06 -7.50 -3.22
CA LYS A 15 15.81 -6.25 -3.17
C LYS A 15 14.88 -5.04 -3.36
N GLU A 16 13.99 -5.11 -4.35
CA GLU A 16 13.05 -4.01 -4.61
C GLU A 16 12.11 -3.78 -3.44
N GLN A 17 11.57 -4.84 -2.85
CA GLN A 17 10.70 -4.73 -1.69
C GLN A 17 11.43 -4.09 -0.51
N PHE A 18 12.67 -4.48 -0.28
CA PHE A 18 13.48 -3.91 0.79
C PHE A 18 13.77 -2.43 0.54
N GLU A 19 14.22 -2.08 -0.67
CA GLU A 19 14.56 -0.69 -0.98
C GLU A 19 13.35 0.23 -0.92
N VAL A 20 12.19 -0.22 -1.38
CA VAL A 20 10.97 0.59 -1.32
C VAL A 20 10.53 0.79 0.13
N THR A 21 10.41 -0.29 0.90
CA THR A 21 9.84 -0.20 2.25
C THR A 21 10.80 0.42 3.26
N GLN A 22 12.11 0.20 3.12
CA GLN A 22 13.10 0.62 4.10
C GLN A 22 13.88 1.87 3.72
N HIS A 23 14.07 2.12 2.42
CA HIS A 23 14.85 3.25 1.95
C HIS A 23 14.05 4.26 1.13
N GLY A 24 12.74 4.08 1.03
CA GLY A 24 11.88 5.03 0.34
C GLY A 24 12.05 5.06 -1.18
N ALA A 25 12.55 3.98 -1.76
CA ALA A 25 12.65 3.88 -3.21
C ALA A 25 11.26 3.79 -3.84
N THR A 26 11.18 4.03 -5.14
CA THR A 26 9.94 4.03 -5.89
C THR A 26 10.01 3.00 -7.01
N ASP A 27 8.97 2.17 -7.16
CA ASP A 27 8.86 1.25 -8.30
C ASP A 27 8.87 2.04 -9.61
N TYR A 28 9.35 1.43 -10.69
CA TYR A 28 9.22 2.02 -12.01
C TYR A 28 7.74 2.13 -12.37
N PRO A 29 7.31 3.26 -12.95
CA PRO A 29 5.91 3.42 -13.33
C PRO A 29 5.48 2.37 -14.35
N PHE A 30 4.26 1.87 -14.22
CA PHE A 30 3.63 0.85 -15.08
C PHE A 30 4.29 -0.52 -15.03
N LYS A 31 5.26 -0.74 -14.13
CA LYS A 31 5.98 -2.02 -14.00
C LYS A 31 5.63 -2.79 -12.73
N GLY A 32 4.88 -2.19 -11.80
CA GLY A 32 4.52 -2.83 -10.55
C GLY A 32 3.54 -3.97 -10.76
N LYS A 33 3.66 -4.99 -9.92
CA LYS A 33 2.83 -6.20 -9.99
C LYS A 33 1.33 -5.90 -9.90
N TYR A 34 0.96 -4.89 -9.12
CA TYR A 34 -0.45 -4.58 -8.85
C TYR A 34 -0.94 -3.32 -9.56
N ASP A 35 -0.16 -2.73 -10.46
CA ASP A 35 -0.59 -1.52 -11.17
C ASP A 35 -1.83 -1.82 -12.02
N ASP A 36 -1.73 -2.79 -12.92
CA ASP A 36 -2.85 -3.22 -13.77
C ASP A 36 -3.41 -4.53 -13.21
N PHE A 37 -4.02 -4.46 -12.04
CA PHE A 37 -4.47 -5.62 -11.29
C PHE A 37 -5.74 -5.24 -10.52
N TYR A 38 -6.85 -5.91 -10.82
CA TYR A 38 -8.17 -5.54 -10.26
C TYR A 38 -8.92 -6.72 -9.65
N GLN A 39 -8.20 -7.76 -9.24
CA GLN A 39 -8.80 -8.90 -8.55
C GLN A 39 -9.38 -8.46 -7.20
N LYS A 40 -10.51 -9.06 -6.81
CA LYS A 40 -11.19 -8.77 -5.55
C LYS A 40 -10.38 -9.28 -4.35
N GLY A 41 -10.11 -8.41 -3.39
CA GLY A 41 -9.34 -8.77 -2.20
C GLY A 41 -8.80 -7.54 -1.49
N ILE A 42 -7.84 -7.76 -0.57
CA ILE A 42 -7.21 -6.67 0.15
C ILE A 42 -5.69 -6.68 -0.09
N TYR A 43 -5.08 -5.53 0.17
CA TYR A 43 -3.63 -5.37 0.10
C TYR A 43 -3.10 -5.15 1.51
N VAL A 44 -2.07 -5.92 1.87
CA VAL A 44 -1.45 -5.83 3.20
C VAL A 44 0.01 -5.40 3.04
N ASP A 45 0.60 -4.90 4.13
CA ASP A 45 2.01 -4.54 4.17
C ASP A 45 2.86 -5.78 3.95
N ILE A 46 3.84 -5.71 3.04
CA ILE A 46 4.70 -6.87 2.74
C ILE A 46 5.57 -7.27 3.94
N VAL A 47 5.83 -6.34 4.86
CA VAL A 47 6.66 -6.57 6.04
C VAL A 47 5.82 -7.06 7.22
N SER A 48 4.83 -6.28 7.65
CA SER A 48 4.05 -6.57 8.86
C SER A 48 2.80 -7.41 8.60
N LYS A 49 2.36 -7.48 7.36
CA LYS A 49 1.10 -8.13 6.95
C LYS A 49 -0.14 -7.41 7.51
N GLU A 50 0.01 -6.17 8.00
CA GLU A 50 -1.14 -5.37 8.44
C GLU A 50 -1.97 -4.93 7.24
N PRO A 51 -3.31 -4.89 7.37
CA PRO A 51 -4.17 -4.51 6.24
C PRO A 51 -4.03 -3.03 5.91
N LEU A 52 -3.97 -2.72 4.62
CA LEU A 52 -3.74 -1.35 4.17
C LEU A 52 -4.86 -0.83 3.28
N SER A 53 -5.26 -1.59 2.26
CA SER A 53 -6.19 -1.08 1.25
C SER A 53 -7.05 -2.21 0.69
N SER A 54 -8.25 -1.83 0.21
CA SER A 54 -9.20 -2.76 -0.40
C SER A 54 -9.28 -2.54 -1.91
N SER A 55 -9.48 -3.63 -2.66
CA SER A 55 -9.75 -3.54 -4.09
C SER A 55 -11.01 -2.72 -4.40
N GLU A 56 -11.93 -2.59 -3.43
CA GLU A 56 -13.13 -1.77 -3.60
C GLU A 56 -12.80 -0.28 -3.74
N ASP A 57 -11.64 0.13 -3.23
CA ASP A 57 -11.19 1.53 -3.26
C ASP A 57 -10.08 1.76 -4.28
N LYS A 58 -9.71 0.73 -5.04
CA LYS A 58 -8.67 0.82 -6.08
C LYS A 58 -9.30 1.31 -7.39
N TYR A 59 -8.58 2.17 -8.08
CA TYR A 59 -9.03 2.67 -9.39
C TYR A 59 -7.82 2.95 -10.28
N ASP A 60 -8.08 3.05 -11.58
CA ASP A 60 -7.06 3.37 -12.57
C ASP A 60 -6.89 4.89 -12.68
N ALA A 61 -5.87 5.42 -12.03
CA ALA A 61 -5.57 6.85 -12.09
C ALA A 61 -4.66 7.21 -13.27
N GLY A 62 -4.16 6.20 -13.99
CA GLY A 62 -3.27 6.43 -15.13
C GLY A 62 -1.88 6.93 -14.75
N CYS A 63 -1.52 6.89 -13.47
CA CYS A 63 -0.26 7.46 -12.98
C CYS A 63 0.91 6.49 -13.01
N GLY A 64 0.65 5.19 -13.24
CA GLY A 64 1.70 4.18 -13.30
C GLY A 64 1.93 3.41 -12.02
N TRP A 65 1.14 3.67 -10.97
CA TRP A 65 1.20 2.97 -9.69
C TRP A 65 -0.21 2.65 -9.20
N PRO A 66 -0.37 1.57 -8.39
CA PRO A 66 -1.66 1.26 -7.78
C PRO A 66 -2.20 2.49 -7.04
N SER A 67 -3.45 2.83 -7.29
CA SER A 67 -4.07 4.02 -6.73
C SER A 67 -5.36 3.66 -6.00
N PHE A 68 -5.54 4.26 -4.82
CA PHE A 68 -6.68 3.99 -3.94
C PHE A 68 -7.29 5.31 -3.47
N THR A 69 -8.60 5.32 -3.28
CA THR A 69 -9.29 6.51 -2.77
C THR A 69 -9.18 6.68 -1.27
N LYS A 70 -8.96 5.58 -0.55
CA LYS A 70 -8.81 5.59 0.91
C LYS A 70 -8.13 4.30 1.37
N PRO A 71 -7.49 4.31 2.57
CA PRO A 71 -6.97 3.09 3.18
C PRO A 71 -8.05 2.39 4.01
N ILE A 72 -7.79 1.12 4.40
CA ILE A 72 -8.65 0.38 5.33
C ILE A 72 -8.51 0.93 6.75
N GLN A 73 -7.29 1.30 7.12
CA GLN A 73 -6.99 1.83 8.45
C GLN A 73 -6.18 3.11 8.32
N LYS A 74 -6.08 3.86 9.41
CA LYS A 74 -5.32 5.10 9.44
C LYS A 74 -3.84 4.81 9.20
N LEU A 75 -3.25 5.51 8.24
CA LEU A 75 -1.83 5.43 7.94
C LEU A 75 -1.06 6.57 8.63
N VAL A 76 0.26 6.51 8.57
CA VAL A 76 1.12 7.57 9.12
C VAL A 76 1.57 8.47 7.96
N TYR A 77 1.51 9.78 8.18
CA TYR A 77 1.81 10.76 7.14
C TYR A 77 3.04 11.59 7.52
N HIS A 78 3.91 11.78 6.55
CA HIS A 78 5.13 12.59 6.72
C HIS A 78 5.28 13.57 5.56
N ARG A 79 5.74 14.77 5.88
CA ARG A 79 6.09 15.75 4.86
C ARG A 79 7.34 15.28 4.13
N ASP A 80 7.29 15.25 2.79
CA ASP A 80 8.39 14.83 1.95
C ASP A 80 8.76 15.94 0.99
N GLN A 81 9.95 16.53 1.19
CA GLN A 81 10.45 17.62 0.36
C GLN A 81 11.55 17.17 -0.60
N SER A 82 11.74 15.87 -0.78
CA SER A 82 12.75 15.33 -1.70
C SER A 82 12.42 15.70 -3.15
N HIS A 83 13.43 15.67 -4.01
CA HIS A 83 13.32 15.97 -5.44
C HIS A 83 12.75 17.37 -5.74
N ASN A 84 12.98 18.32 -4.83
CA ASN A 84 12.45 19.70 -4.94
C ASN A 84 10.93 19.75 -5.06
N MET A 85 10.24 18.74 -4.50
CA MET A 85 8.78 18.65 -4.48
C MET A 85 8.26 18.73 -3.06
N GLU A 86 7.01 19.19 -2.92
CA GLU A 86 6.31 19.15 -1.65
C GLU A 86 5.26 18.08 -1.75
N ARG A 87 5.45 16.96 -1.06
CA ARG A 87 4.53 15.82 -1.10
C ARG A 87 4.25 15.32 0.30
N THR A 88 3.21 14.50 0.44
CA THR A 88 2.89 13.80 1.69
C THR A 88 3.18 12.33 1.52
N GLU A 89 4.19 11.85 2.22
CA GLU A 89 4.55 10.43 2.25
C GLU A 89 3.58 9.67 3.15
N VAL A 90 3.22 8.45 2.77
CA VAL A 90 2.41 7.56 3.60
C VAL A 90 3.22 6.33 4.00
N LYS A 91 3.13 5.96 5.27
CA LYS A 91 3.82 4.81 5.85
C LYS A 91 2.85 3.97 6.66
N SER A 92 3.16 2.70 6.81
CA SER A 92 2.33 1.81 7.61
C SER A 92 2.56 2.05 9.10
N PRO A 93 1.50 1.97 9.92
CA PRO A 93 1.63 2.29 11.34
C PRO A 93 2.45 1.30 12.17
N GLU A 94 2.45 0.02 11.84
CA GLU A 94 3.18 -0.97 12.64
C GLU A 94 4.60 -1.20 12.16
N ALA A 95 4.80 -1.37 10.85
CA ALA A 95 6.12 -1.67 10.30
C ALA A 95 6.91 -0.43 9.91
N ASP A 96 6.25 0.73 9.87
CA ASP A 96 6.86 1.98 9.41
C ASP A 96 7.45 1.84 7.99
N SER A 97 6.79 1.02 7.17
CA SER A 97 7.21 0.83 5.77
C SER A 97 6.84 2.05 4.94
N HIS A 98 7.76 2.50 4.09
CA HIS A 98 7.41 3.49 3.07
C HIS A 98 6.47 2.83 2.07
N LEU A 99 5.27 3.39 1.90
CA LEU A 99 4.27 2.86 0.99
C LEU A 99 4.21 3.65 -0.31
N GLY A 100 4.24 4.96 -0.22
CA GLY A 100 4.11 5.86 -1.34
C GLY A 100 3.72 7.24 -0.87
N HIS A 101 2.82 7.89 -1.61
CA HIS A 101 2.41 9.27 -1.33
C HIS A 101 0.90 9.43 -1.51
N VAL A 102 0.33 10.41 -0.83
CA VAL A 102 -1.07 10.78 -1.02
C VAL A 102 -1.15 12.16 -1.65
N PHE A 103 -2.04 12.31 -2.64
CA PHE A 103 -2.25 13.55 -3.39
C PHE A 103 -3.71 14.00 -3.26
N THR A 104 -3.97 15.26 -3.58
CA THR A 104 -5.30 15.86 -3.45
C THR A 104 -6.05 15.94 -4.79
N ASP A 105 -5.58 15.22 -5.79
CA ASP A 105 -6.17 15.19 -7.13
C ASP A 105 -6.94 13.90 -7.42
N GLY A 106 -7.49 13.29 -6.38
CA GLY A 106 -8.32 12.09 -6.52
C GLY A 106 -9.77 12.42 -6.86
N PRO A 107 -10.59 11.36 -7.06
CA PRO A 107 -12.01 11.54 -7.40
C PRO A 107 -12.76 12.31 -6.32
N VAL A 108 -13.38 13.43 -6.70
CA VAL A 108 -14.06 14.33 -5.76
C VAL A 108 -15.20 13.63 -5.03
N ASP A 109 -15.95 12.78 -5.73
CA ASP A 109 -17.07 12.06 -5.16
C ASP A 109 -16.64 10.92 -4.22
N GLN A 110 -15.33 10.62 -4.17
CA GLN A 110 -14.76 9.59 -3.29
C GLN A 110 -13.87 10.20 -2.21
N GLY A 111 -13.93 11.50 -1.98
CA GLY A 111 -13.17 12.18 -0.96
C GLY A 111 -12.01 13.03 -1.46
N GLY A 112 -11.73 13.00 -2.75
CA GLY A 112 -10.74 13.88 -3.38
C GLY A 112 -9.28 13.49 -3.20
N LEU A 113 -8.99 12.35 -2.57
CA LEU A 113 -7.61 11.91 -2.32
C LEU A 113 -7.21 10.78 -3.28
N ARG A 114 -5.93 10.77 -3.61
CA ARG A 114 -5.32 9.70 -4.41
C ARG A 114 -4.11 9.15 -3.65
N TYR A 115 -4.27 7.94 -3.10
CA TYR A 115 -3.18 7.21 -2.46
C TYR A 115 -2.44 6.42 -3.52
N CYS A 116 -1.24 6.86 -3.85
CA CYS A 116 -0.40 6.25 -4.87
C CYS A 116 0.64 5.37 -4.17
N ILE A 117 0.48 4.05 -4.27
CA ILE A 117 1.22 3.09 -3.44
C ILE A 117 2.09 2.19 -4.32
N ASN A 118 3.32 1.93 -3.89
CA ASN A 118 4.23 1.04 -4.60
C ASN A 118 3.82 -0.42 -4.45
N SER A 119 3.75 -1.16 -5.55
CA SER A 119 3.45 -2.59 -5.51
C SER A 119 4.43 -3.36 -4.64
N SER A 120 5.70 -2.95 -4.63
CA SER A 120 6.76 -3.61 -3.85
C SER A 120 6.54 -3.54 -2.34
N ALA A 121 5.67 -2.63 -1.86
CA ALA A 121 5.32 -2.51 -0.46
C ALA A 121 4.12 -3.39 -0.08
N LEU A 122 3.48 -4.03 -1.04
CA LEU A 122 2.18 -4.68 -0.87
C LEU A 122 2.23 -6.18 -1.12
N LYS A 123 1.37 -6.90 -0.40
CA LYS A 123 1.02 -8.29 -0.70
C LYS A 123 -0.49 -8.34 -0.86
N PHE A 124 -0.96 -8.97 -1.94
CA PHE A 124 -2.39 -9.13 -2.20
C PHE A 124 -2.93 -10.40 -1.55
N ILE A 125 -4.09 -10.28 -0.89
CA ILE A 125 -4.81 -11.42 -0.30
C ILE A 125 -6.14 -11.51 -1.05
N PRO A 126 -6.38 -12.57 -1.85
CA PRO A 126 -7.64 -12.73 -2.57
C PRO A 126 -8.83 -12.83 -1.62
N PHE A 127 -9.98 -12.34 -2.06
CA PHE A 127 -11.20 -12.33 -1.25
C PHE A 127 -11.53 -13.72 -0.67
N ASP A 128 -11.40 -14.77 -1.48
CA ASP A 128 -11.72 -16.14 -1.06
C ASP A 128 -10.68 -16.74 -0.11
N GLN A 129 -9.56 -16.04 0.13
CA GLN A 129 -8.52 -16.46 1.05
C GLN A 129 -8.49 -15.63 2.34
N LEU A 130 -9.36 -14.61 2.46
CA LEU A 130 -9.32 -13.70 3.61
C LEU A 130 -9.47 -14.43 4.93
N GLU A 131 -10.44 -15.33 5.03
CA GLU A 131 -10.68 -16.06 6.27
C GLU A 131 -9.53 -16.98 6.62
N LYS A 132 -9.02 -17.71 5.63
CA LYS A 132 -7.90 -18.63 5.79
C LYS A 132 -6.62 -17.93 6.25
N GLU A 133 -6.39 -16.71 5.75
CA GLU A 133 -5.19 -15.95 6.04
C GLU A 133 -5.31 -15.07 7.28
N GLY A 134 -6.45 -15.13 7.99
CA GLY A 134 -6.64 -14.38 9.23
C GLY A 134 -7.25 -13.00 9.05
N TYR A 135 -7.81 -12.71 7.88
CA TYR A 135 -8.40 -11.41 7.55
C TYR A 135 -9.92 -11.49 7.36
N GLY A 136 -10.57 -12.50 7.95
CA GLY A 136 -12.00 -12.74 7.74
C GLY A 136 -12.89 -11.56 8.05
N GLU A 137 -12.51 -10.75 9.04
CA GLU A 137 -13.28 -9.56 9.41
C GLU A 137 -13.41 -8.53 8.27
N TYR A 138 -12.49 -8.56 7.30
CA TYR A 138 -12.49 -7.59 6.20
C TYR A 138 -13.42 -8.01 5.05
N ARG A 139 -14.04 -9.19 5.13
CA ARG A 139 -15.05 -9.61 4.15
C ARG A 139 -16.24 -8.64 4.12
N LYS A 140 -16.52 -7.98 5.24
CA LYS A 140 -17.60 -6.99 5.36
C LYS A 140 -17.40 -5.76 4.48
N LEU A 141 -16.18 -5.51 3.99
CA LEU A 141 -15.90 -4.40 3.08
C LEU A 141 -16.45 -4.63 1.67
N PHE A 142 -16.80 -5.86 1.35
CA PHE A 142 -17.24 -6.26 0.03
C PHE A 142 -18.74 -6.52 0.03
N LYS A 143 -19.36 -6.24 -1.13
CA LYS A 143 -20.79 -6.44 -1.32
C LYS A 143 -21.08 -7.71 -2.09
#